data_5d562f26bae55004d67f2b81ac4db666
#
_entry.id   5d562f26bae55004d67f2b81ac4db666
#
_cell.length_a   1.000
_cell.length_b   1.000
_cell.length_c   1.000
_cell.angle_alpha   90.00
_cell.angle_beta   90.00
_cell.angle_gamma   90.00
#
_symmetry.space_group_name_H-M   'P 1'
#
loop_
_entity.id
_entity.type
_entity.pdbx_description
1 polymer ?
#
loop_
_entity_poly.entity_id
_entity_poly.type
_entity_poly.pdbx_seq_one_letter_code
_entity_poly.pdbx_strand_id
1 'polypeptide(L)'
;MKAAEGDFESSPVLSPRQKCVVRWAELVTRNEAKRDRKCWEELKTYFDSQEIIELTMVVCHFNLMNRLNDTLQLDLETPPPGMRSTTVPPEKLRKYARDVLAR
;
A
#
# COMPACT_ATOMS: atom_id res chain seq x y z
N MET A 1 4.58 8.33 5.20
CA MET A 1 5.69 8.49 4.24
C MET A 1 5.45 9.70 3.37
N LYS A 2 6.26 10.74 3.58
CA LYS A 2 6.09 11.98 2.81
C LYS A 2 6.32 11.79 1.30
N ALA A 3 7.22 10.89 0.92
CA ALA A 3 7.50 10.61 -0.48
C ALA A 3 6.33 9.94 -1.21
N ALA A 4 5.38 9.36 -0.49
CA ALA A 4 4.19 8.73 -1.05
C ALA A 4 2.93 9.59 -0.86
N GLU A 5 3.07 10.77 -0.24
CA GLU A 5 1.96 11.66 0.08
C GLU A 5 2.04 12.94 -0.76
N GLY A 6 1.71 12.90 -2.00
CA GLY A 6 1.63 14.09 -2.81
C GLY A 6 2.73 14.21 -3.83
N ASP A 7 3.99 14.34 -3.44
CA ASP A 7 5.11 14.57 -4.36
C ASP A 7 5.89 13.32 -4.74
N PHE A 8 5.27 12.14 -4.64
CA PHE A 8 5.97 10.90 -4.99
C PHE A 8 6.45 10.88 -6.45
N GLU A 9 5.73 11.56 -7.34
CA GLU A 9 6.07 11.63 -8.77
C GLU A 9 7.43 12.28 -9.02
N SER A 10 7.81 13.25 -8.20
CA SER A 10 9.07 13.97 -8.33
C SER A 10 10.14 13.49 -7.36
N SER A 11 9.84 12.46 -6.55
CA SER A 11 10.78 11.97 -5.54
C SER A 11 12.01 11.31 -6.17
N PRO A 12 13.24 11.70 -5.80
CA PRO A 12 14.44 11.02 -6.26
C PRO A 12 14.68 9.67 -5.56
N VAL A 13 13.94 9.40 -4.48
CA VAL A 13 14.09 8.17 -3.69
C VAL A 13 13.34 7.01 -4.32
N LEU A 14 12.26 7.29 -5.06
CA LEU A 14 11.42 6.26 -5.65
C LEU A 14 11.80 6.01 -7.11
N SER A 15 11.95 4.73 -7.46
CA SER A 15 12.14 4.32 -8.86
C SER A 15 10.84 4.48 -9.65
N PRO A 16 10.89 4.52 -10.99
CA PRO A 16 9.67 4.54 -11.80
C PRO A 16 8.71 3.39 -11.49
N ARG A 17 9.25 2.21 -11.22
CA ARG A 17 8.45 1.04 -10.83
C ARG A 17 7.73 1.28 -9.51
N GLN A 18 8.41 1.82 -8.52
CA GLN A 18 7.82 2.14 -7.23
C GLN A 18 6.76 3.24 -7.33
N LYS A 19 7.03 4.25 -8.17
CA LYS A 19 6.03 5.31 -8.43
C LYS A 19 4.77 4.75 -9.05
N CYS A 20 4.92 3.79 -9.95
CA CYS A 20 3.78 3.11 -10.57
C CYS A 20 2.94 2.37 -9.53
N VAL A 21 3.59 1.67 -8.59
CA VAL A 21 2.91 0.97 -7.49
C VAL A 21 2.12 1.95 -6.61
N VAL A 22 2.75 3.06 -6.22
CA VAL A 22 2.08 4.08 -5.39
C VAL A 22 0.88 4.67 -6.12
N ARG A 23 1.04 4.97 -7.40
CA ARG A 23 -0.03 5.52 -8.24
C ARG A 23 -1.20 4.55 -8.34
N TRP A 24 -0.90 3.27 -8.57
CA TRP A 24 -1.93 2.22 -8.62
C TRP A 24 -2.66 2.09 -7.29
N ALA A 25 -1.93 2.07 -6.17
CA ALA A 25 -2.50 2.00 -4.84
C ALA A 25 -3.45 3.17 -4.55
N GLU A 26 -3.07 4.36 -4.96
CA GLU A 26 -3.89 5.55 -4.82
C GLU A 26 -5.18 5.45 -5.64
N LEU A 27 -5.07 5.01 -6.88
CA LEU A 27 -6.22 4.83 -7.76
C LEU A 27 -7.18 3.76 -7.24
N VAL A 28 -6.66 2.65 -6.74
CA VAL A 28 -7.49 1.59 -6.14
C VAL A 28 -8.22 2.14 -4.91
N THR A 29 -7.51 2.87 -4.07
CA THR A 29 -8.08 3.46 -2.86
C THR A 29 -9.23 4.42 -3.17
N ARG A 30 -9.12 5.17 -4.27
CA ARG A 30 -10.13 6.12 -4.72
C ARG A 30 -11.21 5.49 -5.61
N ASN A 31 -11.12 4.19 -5.89
CA ASN A 31 -12.01 3.49 -6.83
C ASN A 31 -11.96 4.07 -8.25
N GLU A 32 -10.81 4.58 -8.66
CA GLU A 32 -10.60 5.21 -9.97
C GLU A 32 -9.72 4.37 -10.89
N ALA A 33 -9.20 3.23 -10.42
CA ALA A 33 -8.23 2.43 -11.16
C ALA A 33 -8.74 2.00 -12.54
N LYS A 34 -10.01 1.63 -12.64
CA LYS A 34 -10.59 1.17 -13.92
C LYS A 34 -10.69 2.26 -14.98
N ARG A 35 -10.57 3.52 -14.57
CA ARG A 35 -10.66 4.67 -15.49
C ARG A 35 -9.32 5.13 -16.01
N ASP A 36 -8.23 4.69 -15.37
CA ASP A 36 -6.89 5.12 -15.74
C ASP A 36 -6.17 4.05 -16.55
N ARG A 37 -6.41 4.06 -17.86
CA ARG A 37 -5.80 3.12 -18.78
C ARG A 37 -4.29 3.28 -18.86
N LYS A 38 -3.79 4.50 -18.74
CA LYS A 38 -2.36 4.78 -18.80
C LYS A 38 -1.63 4.09 -17.64
N CYS A 39 -2.13 4.22 -16.43
CA CYS A 39 -1.54 3.55 -15.28
C CYS A 39 -1.63 2.03 -15.42
N TRP A 40 -2.74 1.51 -15.90
CA TRP A 40 -2.92 0.08 -16.16
C TRP A 40 -1.88 -0.47 -17.15
N GLU A 41 -1.69 0.23 -18.26
CA GLU A 41 -0.71 -0.18 -19.27
C GLU A 41 0.72 -0.09 -18.73
N GLU A 42 1.04 0.95 -17.98
CA GLU A 42 2.35 1.10 -17.32
C GLU A 42 2.58 -0.03 -16.31
N LEU A 43 1.58 -0.36 -15.52
CA LEU A 43 1.66 -1.43 -14.53
C LEU A 43 2.00 -2.77 -15.19
N LYS A 44 1.41 -3.06 -16.35
CA LYS A 44 1.67 -4.28 -17.10
C LYS A 44 3.09 -4.36 -17.66
N THR A 45 3.78 -3.24 -17.79
CA THR A 45 5.19 -3.25 -18.23
C THR A 45 6.13 -3.67 -17.11
N TYR A 46 5.75 -3.47 -15.86
CA TYR A 46 6.60 -3.79 -14.69
C TYR A 46 6.23 -5.10 -14.02
N PHE A 47 4.98 -5.54 -14.15
CA PHE A 47 4.45 -6.68 -13.40
C PHE A 47 3.67 -7.61 -14.30
N ASP A 48 3.72 -8.92 -13.99
CA ASP A 48 2.85 -9.89 -14.65
C ASP A 48 1.46 -9.90 -14.01
N SER A 49 0.55 -10.70 -14.59
CA SER A 49 -0.84 -10.76 -14.11
C SER A 49 -0.96 -11.21 -12.67
N GLN A 50 -0.17 -12.18 -12.26
CA GLN A 50 -0.20 -12.69 -10.90
C GLN A 50 0.29 -11.63 -9.90
N GLU A 51 1.37 -10.95 -10.24
CA GLU A 51 1.92 -9.87 -9.41
C GLU A 51 0.94 -8.71 -9.27
N ILE A 52 0.24 -8.36 -10.34
CA ILE A 52 -0.78 -7.29 -10.31
C ILE A 52 -1.93 -7.69 -9.39
N ILE A 53 -2.38 -8.94 -9.46
CA ILE A 53 -3.44 -9.43 -8.58
C ILE A 53 -3.00 -9.39 -7.11
N GLU A 54 -1.80 -9.88 -6.83
CA GLU A 54 -1.26 -9.87 -5.47
C GLU A 54 -1.12 -8.44 -4.92
N LEU A 55 -0.56 -7.54 -5.72
CA LEU A 55 -0.42 -6.14 -5.36
C LEU A 55 -1.79 -5.50 -5.06
N THR A 56 -2.76 -5.74 -5.92
CA THR A 56 -4.10 -5.19 -5.75
C THR A 56 -4.78 -5.74 -4.50
N MET A 57 -4.61 -7.03 -4.23
CA MET A 57 -5.14 -7.65 -3.02
C MET A 57 -4.55 -7.04 -1.75
N VAL A 58 -3.24 -6.77 -1.76
CA VAL A 58 -2.57 -6.13 -0.61
C VAL A 58 -3.14 -4.73 -0.38
N VAL A 59 -3.30 -3.94 -1.45
CA VAL A 59 -3.87 -2.60 -1.34
C VAL A 59 -5.30 -2.66 -0.79
N CYS A 60 -6.12 -3.56 -1.31
CA CYS A 60 -7.50 -3.72 -0.86
C CYS A 60 -7.56 -4.17 0.60
N HIS A 61 -6.66 -5.04 1.02
CA HIS A 61 -6.59 -5.49 2.41
C HIS A 61 -6.30 -4.33 3.35
N PHE A 62 -5.30 -3.51 3.05
CA PHE A 62 -5.00 -2.33 3.86
C PHE A 62 -6.15 -1.34 3.87
N ASN A 63 -6.82 -1.13 2.75
CA ASN A 63 -8.00 -0.26 2.69
C ASN A 63 -9.13 -0.79 3.58
N LEU A 64 -9.37 -2.10 3.55
CA LEU A 64 -10.37 -2.74 4.41
C LEU A 64 -10.04 -2.50 5.88
N MET A 65 -8.81 -2.78 6.29
CA MET A 65 -8.38 -2.63 7.67
C MET A 65 -8.46 -1.18 8.13
N ASN A 66 -8.00 -0.24 7.30
CA ASN A 66 -8.05 1.18 7.63
C ASN A 66 -9.49 1.66 7.80
N ARG A 67 -10.39 1.25 6.90
CA ARG A 67 -11.79 1.64 6.97
C ARG A 67 -12.49 1.06 8.19
N LEU A 68 -12.20 -0.20 8.53
CA LEU A 68 -12.74 -0.82 9.74
C LEU A 68 -12.27 -0.08 10.99
N ASN A 69 -10.96 0.16 11.08
CA ASN A 69 -10.37 0.82 12.25
C ASN A 69 -10.91 2.23 12.42
N ASP A 70 -10.99 3.00 11.34
CA ASP A 70 -11.49 4.38 11.39
C ASP A 70 -12.98 4.42 11.71
N THR A 71 -13.77 3.56 11.05
CA THR A 71 -15.23 3.55 11.22
C THR A 71 -15.63 3.11 12.62
N LEU A 72 -14.97 2.08 13.14
CA LEU A 72 -15.27 1.54 14.46
C LEU A 72 -14.49 2.22 15.57
N GLN A 73 -13.63 3.17 15.22
CA GLN A 73 -12.78 3.91 16.16
C GLN A 73 -11.96 2.98 17.06
N LEU A 74 -11.39 1.95 16.44
CA LEU A 74 -10.58 0.97 17.17
C LEU A 74 -9.25 1.59 17.56
N ASP A 75 -8.92 1.52 18.84
CA ASP A 75 -7.63 1.97 19.34
C ASP A 75 -6.61 0.84 19.19
N LEU A 76 -5.74 0.97 18.19
CA LEU A 76 -4.69 0.01 17.91
C LEU A 76 -3.35 0.41 18.54
N GLU A 77 -3.26 1.62 19.10
CA GLU A 77 -1.98 2.17 19.53
C GLU A 77 -1.65 1.81 20.99
N THR A 78 -2.66 1.57 21.81
CA THR A 78 -2.46 1.34 23.23
C THR A 78 -3.22 0.11 23.70
N PRO A 79 -2.66 -1.10 23.51
CA PRO A 79 -3.32 -2.28 24.06
C PRO A 79 -3.34 -2.21 25.59
N PRO A 80 -4.40 -2.71 26.24
CA PRO A 80 -4.46 -2.76 27.71
C PRO A 80 -3.25 -3.49 28.30
N PRO A 81 -2.81 -3.10 29.50
CA PRO A 81 -1.71 -3.80 30.18
C PRO A 81 -1.98 -5.31 30.25
N GLY A 82 -0.98 -6.10 29.90
CA GLY A 82 -1.09 -7.55 29.93
C GLY A 82 -1.67 -8.19 28.68
N MET A 83 -2.20 -7.41 27.73
CA MET A 83 -2.63 -7.92 26.45
C MET A 83 -1.51 -7.84 25.43
N ARG A 84 -1.40 -8.91 24.61
CA ARG A 84 -0.49 -8.89 23.48
C ARG A 84 -0.97 -7.85 22.48
N SER A 85 -0.06 -6.97 22.06
CA SER A 85 -0.34 -6.09 20.95
C SER A 85 -0.56 -6.91 19.69
N THR A 86 -1.69 -6.70 19.04
CA THR A 86 -1.94 -7.24 17.71
C THR A 86 -1.32 -6.37 16.63
N THR A 87 -0.77 -5.22 17.03
CA THR A 87 -0.13 -4.27 16.12
C THR A 87 1.29 -4.73 15.81
N VAL A 88 1.59 -4.89 14.54
CA VAL A 88 2.96 -5.19 14.12
C VAL A 88 3.79 -3.91 14.27
N PRO A 89 4.98 -3.97 14.92
CA PRO A 89 5.85 -2.81 15.02
C PRO A 89 6.19 -2.24 13.63
N PRO A 90 6.33 -0.90 13.51
CA PRO A 90 6.65 -0.27 12.22
C PRO A 90 7.89 -0.83 11.54
N GLU A 91 8.92 -1.19 12.30
CA GLU A 91 10.14 -1.79 11.76
C GLU A 91 9.86 -3.11 11.06
N LYS A 92 9.01 -3.95 11.66
CA LYS A 92 8.64 -5.24 11.06
C LYS A 92 7.82 -5.06 9.81
N LEU A 93 6.92 -4.08 9.79
CA LEU A 93 6.14 -3.76 8.59
C LEU A 93 7.03 -3.28 7.46
N ARG A 94 8.01 -2.44 7.75
CA ARG A 94 8.96 -1.95 6.76
C ARG A 94 9.83 -3.07 6.20
N LYS A 95 10.27 -3.97 7.07
CA LYS A 95 11.05 -5.13 6.66
C LYS A 95 10.22 -6.05 5.77
N TYR A 96 9.00 -6.34 6.17
CA TYR A 96 8.07 -7.16 5.38
C TYR A 96 7.83 -6.55 4.00
N ALA A 97 7.55 -5.24 3.96
CA ALA A 97 7.33 -4.55 2.70
C ALA A 97 8.56 -4.61 1.80
N ARG A 98 9.76 -4.42 2.36
CA ARG A 98 11.01 -4.53 1.61
C ARG A 98 11.21 -5.93 1.05
N ASP A 99 10.98 -6.96 1.88
CA ASP A 99 11.15 -8.35 1.47
C ASP A 99 10.17 -8.73 0.35
N VAL A 100 8.93 -8.27 0.44
CA VAL A 100 7.92 -8.51 -0.59
C VAL A 100 8.28 -7.81 -1.90
N LEU A 101 8.73 -6.55 -1.82
CA LEU A 101 9.08 -5.77 -3.00
C LEU A 101 10.41 -6.21 -3.64
N ALA A 102 11.26 -6.90 -2.89
CA ALA A 102 12.53 -7.40 -3.38
C ALA A 102 12.44 -8.77 -4.07
N ARG A 103 11.30 -9.44 -3.97
CA ARG A 103 11.09 -10.76 -4.58
C ARG A 103 11.05 -10.71 -6.10
#